data_e25ec4e3ff661d5bcb2c4cf56e272950
#
_entry.id   e25ec4e3ff661d5bcb2c4cf56e272950
#
_cell.length_a   1.000
_cell.length_b   1.000
_cell.length_c   1.000
_cell.angle_alpha   90.00
_cell.angle_beta   90.00
_cell.angle_gamma   90.00
#
_symmetry.space_group_name_H-M   'P 1'
#
loop_
_entity.id
_entity.type
_entity.pdbx_description
1 polymer ?
#
loop_
_entity_poly.entity_id
_entity_poly.type
_entity_poly.pdbx_seq_one_letter_code
_entity_poly.pdbx_strand_id
1 'polypeptide(L)'
;MATSGTHTFNLDLSDIMEEAYDIAGAELRSGYSYMGAKRALNLVFLEWQNKGLNLWTVEQGTVSLSSGTSSYSLDSSAIEVIDAFVRTDAGDVDKQFDQRLNRISRTEYNHQANKLNKAKPTQYFVDKNTGTLQIVLWSTPDDAETVASNNADVPARYLPCLTYALAYNLACKIPEAAQRIPMIKQRYDELWNEVSDADRERAAVRFVPDLATYR
;
A
#
# COMPACT_ATOMS: atom_id res chain seq x y z
N MET A 1 34.50 -11.98 -14.38
CA MET A 1 34.27 -11.39 -13.06
C MET A 1 33.31 -12.30 -12.32
N ALA A 2 33.64 -12.74 -11.09
CA ALA A 2 32.71 -13.50 -10.28
C ALA A 2 31.65 -12.53 -9.73
N THR A 3 30.38 -12.81 -9.99
CA THR A 3 29.26 -12.10 -9.39
C THR A 3 28.81 -12.85 -8.14
N SER A 4 28.21 -12.18 -7.15
CA SER A 4 27.70 -12.81 -5.92
C SER A 4 26.65 -13.89 -6.17
N GLY A 5 26.02 -13.88 -7.37
CA GLY A 5 24.92 -14.77 -7.72
C GLY A 5 23.61 -14.48 -6.98
N THR A 6 23.56 -13.44 -6.15
CA THR A 6 22.36 -13.00 -5.43
C THR A 6 21.87 -11.68 -6.00
N HIS A 7 20.55 -11.49 -6.03
CA HIS A 7 19.87 -10.26 -6.45
C HIS A 7 19.09 -9.63 -5.30
N THR A 8 19.34 -10.08 -4.07
CA THR A 8 18.71 -9.53 -2.86
C THR A 8 19.51 -8.32 -2.37
N PHE A 9 18.97 -7.13 -2.58
CA PHE A 9 19.50 -5.87 -2.05
C PHE A 9 18.71 -5.52 -0.78
N ASN A 10 19.07 -6.17 0.33
CA ASN A 10 18.42 -5.91 1.61
C ASN A 10 19.29 -4.97 2.44
N LEU A 11 18.67 -3.91 2.95
CA LEU A 11 19.21 -3.07 4.01
C LEU A 11 18.33 -3.29 5.23
N ASP A 12 18.96 -3.54 6.37
CA ASP A 12 18.26 -3.58 7.65
C ASP A 12 17.73 -2.20 8.01
N LEU A 13 16.70 -2.12 8.83
CA LEU A 13 16.15 -0.84 9.29
C LEU A 13 17.19 0.01 10.01
N SER A 14 18.15 -0.62 10.71
CA SER A 14 19.29 0.07 11.34
C SER A 14 20.20 0.74 10.31
N ASP A 15 20.52 0.04 9.22
CA ASP A 15 21.37 0.56 8.15
C ASP A 15 20.70 1.76 7.46
N ILE A 16 19.40 1.65 7.19
CA ILE A 16 18.61 2.75 6.62
C ILE A 16 18.59 3.97 7.54
N MET A 17 18.46 3.76 8.85
CA MET A 17 18.45 4.85 9.82
C MET A 17 19.83 5.50 9.95
N GLU A 18 20.91 4.70 9.97
CA GLU A 18 22.28 5.20 10.03
C GLU A 18 22.63 6.02 8.79
N GLU A 19 22.38 5.49 7.59
CA GLU A 19 22.58 6.21 6.33
C GLU A 19 21.76 7.51 6.27
N ALA A 20 20.51 7.48 6.76
CA ALA A 20 19.68 8.68 6.79
C ALA A 20 20.23 9.76 7.73
N TYR A 21 20.84 9.39 8.86
CA TYR A 21 21.53 10.34 9.73
C TYR A 21 22.80 10.91 9.08
N ASP A 22 23.57 10.10 8.39
CA ASP A 22 24.78 10.55 7.67
C ASP A 22 24.41 11.55 6.56
N ILE A 23 23.36 11.28 5.80
CA ILE A 23 22.83 12.21 4.78
C ILE A 23 22.37 13.53 5.43
N ALA A 24 21.71 13.45 6.59
CA ALA A 24 21.32 14.65 7.35
C ALA A 24 22.52 15.40 7.95
N GLY A 25 23.69 14.77 8.03
CA GLY A 25 24.91 15.35 8.59
C GLY A 25 24.98 15.26 10.11
N ALA A 26 24.39 14.22 10.67
CA ALA A 26 24.43 13.90 12.09
C ALA A 26 24.81 12.42 12.29
N GLU A 27 25.12 12.03 13.51
CA GLU A 27 25.46 10.64 13.85
C GLU A 27 24.36 10.01 14.71
N LEU A 28 24.11 8.73 14.46
CA LEU A 28 23.21 7.91 15.30
C LEU A 28 23.96 7.50 16.60
N ARG A 29 23.96 8.36 17.63
CA ARG A 29 24.82 8.18 18.82
C ARG A 29 24.13 7.53 20.02
N SER A 30 22.81 7.43 20.05
CA SER A 30 22.09 6.99 21.25
C SER A 30 20.79 6.27 20.94
N GLY A 31 20.31 5.47 21.88
CA GLY A 31 18.99 4.85 21.81
C GLY A 31 17.84 5.85 21.65
N TYR A 32 18.01 7.08 22.14
CA TYR A 32 17.02 8.14 21.93
C TYR A 32 16.96 8.59 20.47
N SER A 33 18.11 8.74 19.81
CA SER A 33 18.20 9.05 18.38
C SER A 33 17.56 7.94 17.54
N TYR A 34 17.83 6.67 17.89
CA TYR A 34 17.21 5.51 17.26
C TYR A 34 15.68 5.52 17.35
N MET A 35 15.14 5.75 18.54
CA MET A 35 13.68 5.85 18.76
C MET A 35 13.06 7.04 18.01
N GLY A 36 13.83 8.11 17.85
CA GLY A 36 13.45 9.28 17.03
C GLY A 36 13.37 8.96 15.54
N ALA A 37 14.36 8.20 15.03
CA ALA A 37 14.41 7.74 13.65
C ALA A 37 13.25 6.76 13.35
N LYS A 38 13.00 5.79 14.23
CA LYS A 38 11.89 4.83 14.10
C LYS A 38 10.54 5.55 13.97
N ARG A 39 10.28 6.54 14.83
CA ARG A 39 9.05 7.34 14.73
C ARG A 39 8.96 8.13 13.44
N ALA A 40 10.08 8.69 12.98
CA ALA A 40 10.14 9.39 11.70
C ALA A 40 9.88 8.45 10.53
N LEU A 41 10.41 7.23 10.56
CA LEU A 41 10.20 6.21 9.54
C LEU A 41 8.72 5.81 9.43
N ASN A 42 8.06 5.56 10.55
CA ASN A 42 6.62 5.27 10.55
C ASN A 42 5.79 6.43 9.97
N LEU A 43 6.19 7.69 10.22
CA LEU A 43 5.54 8.84 9.59
C LEU A 43 5.77 8.91 8.09
N VAL A 44 6.93 8.48 7.59
CA VAL A 44 7.21 8.35 6.15
C VAL A 44 6.28 7.32 5.52
N PHE A 45 6.09 6.15 6.14
CA PHE A 45 5.15 5.14 5.64
C PHE A 45 3.72 5.66 5.57
N LEU A 46 3.26 6.38 6.59
CA LEU A 46 1.95 7.03 6.57
C LEU A 46 1.83 8.11 5.49
N GLU A 47 2.89 8.87 5.25
CA GLU A 47 2.94 9.85 4.15
C GLU A 47 2.82 9.17 2.79
N TRP A 48 3.53 8.05 2.60
CA TRP A 48 3.50 7.30 1.34
C TRP A 48 2.13 6.67 1.07
N GLN A 49 1.41 6.21 2.09
CA GLN A 49 0.02 5.77 1.95
C GLN A 49 -0.90 6.87 1.37
N ASN A 50 -0.63 8.13 1.70
CA ASN A 50 -1.41 9.25 1.20
C ASN A 50 -1.01 9.72 -0.21
N LYS A 51 0.18 9.33 -0.70
CA LYS A 51 0.67 9.74 -2.04
C LYS A 51 0.06 8.96 -3.19
N GLY A 52 -0.61 7.85 -2.93
CA GLY A 52 -1.31 7.08 -3.95
C GLY A 52 -1.09 5.57 -3.88
N LEU A 53 -1.53 4.88 -4.92
CA LEU A 53 -1.42 3.44 -5.07
C LEU A 53 0.03 3.01 -5.27
N ASN A 54 0.48 2.14 -4.38
CA ASN A 54 1.74 1.41 -4.55
C ASN A 54 1.39 -0.02 -4.96
N LEU A 55 1.79 -0.46 -6.14
CA LEU A 55 1.37 -1.76 -6.69
C LEU A 55 1.79 -2.94 -5.81
N TRP A 56 2.93 -2.84 -5.09
CA TRP A 56 3.37 -3.92 -4.19
C TRP A 56 2.48 -4.11 -2.96
N THR A 57 1.64 -3.13 -2.62
CA THR A 57 0.69 -3.23 -1.50
C THR A 57 -0.70 -3.71 -1.95
N VAL A 58 -0.86 -4.02 -3.24
CA VAL A 58 -2.12 -4.54 -3.78
C VAL A 58 -2.16 -6.05 -3.61
N GLU A 59 -3.06 -6.52 -2.76
CA GLU A 59 -3.23 -7.92 -2.46
C GLU A 59 -4.61 -8.44 -2.85
N GLN A 60 -4.68 -9.72 -3.17
CA GLN A 60 -5.94 -10.38 -3.46
C GLN A 60 -6.43 -11.12 -2.21
N GLY A 61 -7.42 -10.56 -1.54
CA GLY A 61 -8.12 -11.19 -0.43
C GLY A 61 -9.29 -12.05 -0.87
N THR A 62 -9.65 -13.03 -0.08
CA THR A 62 -10.84 -13.88 -0.29
C THR A 62 -11.70 -13.90 0.97
N VAL A 63 -13.01 -13.78 0.81
CA VAL A 63 -13.98 -13.90 1.91
C VAL A 63 -15.05 -14.90 1.54
N SER A 64 -15.27 -15.87 2.42
CA SER A 64 -16.33 -16.88 2.24
C SER A 64 -17.70 -16.25 2.49
N LEU A 65 -18.54 -16.28 1.45
CA LEU A 65 -19.91 -15.77 1.53
C LEU A 65 -20.83 -16.79 2.21
N SER A 66 -21.59 -16.34 3.19
CA SER A 66 -22.62 -17.15 3.88
C SER A 66 -24.02 -16.66 3.53
N SER A 67 -24.94 -17.60 3.30
CA SER A 67 -26.33 -17.24 2.98
C SER A 67 -26.99 -16.44 4.10
N GLY A 68 -27.54 -15.30 3.77
CA GLY A 68 -28.22 -14.40 4.70
C GLY A 68 -27.30 -13.44 5.45
N THR A 69 -25.97 -13.47 5.19
CA THR A 69 -25.03 -12.51 5.73
C THR A 69 -24.73 -11.45 4.66
N SER A 70 -24.99 -10.19 4.98
CA SER A 70 -24.78 -9.05 4.05
C SER A 70 -23.55 -8.21 4.39
N SER A 71 -22.91 -8.46 5.53
CA SER A 71 -21.80 -7.67 6.04
C SER A 71 -20.64 -8.56 6.44
N TYR A 72 -19.43 -8.21 6.01
CA TYR A 72 -18.21 -8.95 6.26
C TYR A 72 -17.10 -7.99 6.67
N SER A 73 -16.26 -8.38 7.59
CA SER A 73 -15.11 -7.58 8.01
C SER A 73 -13.99 -7.66 6.97
N LEU A 74 -13.37 -6.52 6.71
CA LEU A 74 -12.10 -6.46 6.00
C LEU A 74 -10.93 -6.76 6.93
N ASP A 75 -9.80 -7.10 6.37
CA ASP A 75 -8.56 -7.15 7.13
C ASP A 75 -8.24 -5.75 7.69
N SER A 76 -7.62 -5.69 8.87
CA SER A 76 -7.28 -4.43 9.53
C SER A 76 -6.22 -3.62 8.76
N SER A 77 -5.42 -4.28 7.93
CA SER A 77 -4.42 -3.66 7.05
C SER A 77 -5.04 -3.04 5.80
N ALA A 78 -6.29 -3.42 5.45
CA ALA A 78 -6.94 -2.97 4.23
C ALA A 78 -7.30 -1.48 4.27
N ILE A 79 -6.70 -0.70 3.38
CA ILE A 79 -6.99 0.73 3.23
C ILE A 79 -8.18 0.96 2.31
N GLU A 80 -8.23 0.26 1.19
CA GLU A 80 -9.23 0.45 0.13
C GLU A 80 -9.52 -0.87 -0.59
N VAL A 81 -10.73 -1.04 -1.08
CA VAL A 81 -11.10 -2.11 -2.01
C VAL A 81 -11.11 -1.54 -3.42
N ILE A 82 -10.22 -2.04 -4.27
CA ILE A 82 -10.08 -1.57 -5.66
C ILE A 82 -11.16 -2.21 -6.52
N ASP A 83 -11.26 -3.55 -6.46
CA ASP A 83 -12.22 -4.35 -7.24
C ASP A 83 -12.77 -5.48 -6.38
N ALA A 84 -13.98 -5.97 -6.75
CA ALA A 84 -14.59 -7.11 -6.08
C ALA A 84 -15.28 -8.02 -7.09
N PHE A 85 -15.12 -9.34 -6.89
CA PHE A 85 -15.70 -10.38 -7.72
C PHE A 85 -16.36 -11.44 -6.83
N VAL A 86 -17.42 -12.04 -7.31
CA VAL A 86 -17.98 -13.25 -6.72
C VAL A 86 -17.56 -14.44 -7.55
N ARG A 87 -16.83 -15.36 -6.92
CA ARG A 87 -16.45 -16.64 -7.53
C ARG A 87 -17.48 -17.70 -7.18
N THR A 88 -18.04 -18.32 -8.20
CA THR A 88 -18.90 -19.51 -8.07
C THR A 88 -18.13 -20.75 -8.47
N ASP A 89 -18.46 -21.90 -7.86
CA ASP A 89 -17.84 -23.20 -8.12
C ASP A 89 -16.30 -23.17 -8.06
N ALA A 90 -15.78 -22.52 -7.01
CA ALA A 90 -14.35 -22.35 -6.81
C ALA A 90 -13.61 -23.70 -6.80
N GLY A 91 -12.58 -23.84 -7.66
CA GLY A 91 -11.78 -25.04 -7.78
C GLY A 91 -12.29 -26.04 -8.83
N ASP A 92 -13.46 -25.85 -9.43
CA ASP A 92 -13.94 -26.62 -10.57
C ASP A 92 -13.48 -25.96 -11.87
N VAL A 93 -12.58 -26.62 -12.60
CA VAL A 93 -11.94 -26.06 -13.81
C VAL A 93 -12.97 -25.76 -14.92
N ASP A 94 -14.05 -26.53 -14.97
CA ASP A 94 -15.05 -26.45 -16.03
C ASP A 94 -16.22 -25.50 -15.70
N LYS A 95 -16.42 -25.17 -14.39
CA LYS A 95 -17.60 -24.44 -13.92
C LYS A 95 -17.28 -23.15 -13.17
N GLN A 96 -16.01 -22.95 -12.77
CA GLN A 96 -15.62 -21.76 -12.04
C GLN A 96 -15.92 -20.50 -12.87
N PHE A 97 -16.66 -19.58 -12.29
CA PHE A 97 -17.01 -18.32 -12.93
C PHE A 97 -16.88 -17.15 -11.96
N ASP A 98 -16.17 -16.12 -12.38
CA ASP A 98 -15.98 -14.88 -11.65
C ASP A 98 -16.89 -13.79 -12.20
N GLN A 99 -17.78 -13.31 -11.36
CA GLN A 99 -18.68 -12.20 -11.68
C GLN A 99 -18.24 -10.94 -10.96
N ARG A 100 -17.91 -9.90 -11.73
CA ARG A 100 -17.55 -8.59 -11.18
C ARG A 100 -18.74 -7.96 -10.46
N LEU A 101 -18.48 -7.36 -9.30
CA LEU A 101 -19.46 -6.60 -8.53
C LEU A 101 -19.33 -5.11 -8.85
N ASN A 102 -20.44 -4.40 -8.91
CA ASN A 102 -20.44 -2.95 -9.07
C ASN A 102 -20.34 -2.26 -7.71
N ARG A 103 -19.38 -1.35 -7.56
CA ARG A 103 -19.27 -0.52 -6.37
C ARG A 103 -20.37 0.54 -6.37
N ILE A 104 -21.10 0.64 -5.27
CA ILE A 104 -22.13 1.66 -5.07
C ILE A 104 -21.73 2.64 -3.95
N SER A 105 -22.31 3.83 -4.00
CA SER A 105 -22.12 4.84 -2.97
C SER A 105 -22.92 4.50 -1.70
N ARG A 106 -22.55 5.12 -0.56
CA ARG A 106 -23.30 5.02 0.69
C ARG A 106 -24.77 5.47 0.52
N THR A 107 -24.98 6.48 -0.30
CA THR A 107 -26.33 7.01 -0.57
C THR A 107 -27.17 5.98 -1.33
N GLU A 108 -26.64 5.39 -2.38
CA GLU A 108 -27.30 4.32 -3.14
C GLU A 108 -27.59 3.10 -2.27
N TYR A 109 -26.63 2.68 -1.44
CA TYR A 109 -26.85 1.60 -0.48
C TYR A 109 -28.00 1.92 0.48
N ASN A 110 -28.06 3.16 1.00
CA ASN A 110 -29.13 3.57 1.91
C ASN A 110 -30.52 3.62 1.24
N HIS A 111 -30.56 3.94 -0.07
CA HIS A 111 -31.79 3.96 -0.86
C HIS A 111 -32.33 2.57 -1.25
N GLN A 112 -31.54 1.51 -1.07
CA GLN A 112 -32.04 0.16 -1.32
C GLN A 112 -33.22 -0.19 -0.40
N ALA A 113 -34.36 -0.51 -1.00
CA ALA A 113 -35.61 -0.74 -0.27
C ALA A 113 -35.56 -2.01 0.61
N ASN A 114 -34.85 -3.06 0.17
CA ASN A 114 -34.74 -4.33 0.91
C ASN A 114 -33.27 -4.77 1.00
N LYS A 115 -32.66 -4.51 2.15
CA LYS A 115 -31.28 -4.91 2.46
C LYS A 115 -31.16 -6.36 2.95
N LEU A 116 -32.28 -7.03 3.21
CA LEU A 116 -32.33 -8.42 3.69
C LEU A 116 -32.57 -9.43 2.56
N ASN A 117 -32.59 -8.97 1.31
CA ASN A 117 -32.79 -9.85 0.18
C ASN A 117 -31.64 -10.87 0.05
N LYS A 118 -31.99 -12.16 0.01
CA LYS A 118 -31.05 -13.28 -0.07
C LYS A 118 -30.83 -13.67 -1.54
N ALA A 119 -30.30 -12.78 -2.33
CA ALA A 119 -29.92 -13.04 -3.72
C ALA A 119 -28.40 -13.10 -3.88
N LYS A 120 -27.92 -13.60 -5.03
CA LYS A 120 -26.51 -13.51 -5.41
C LYS A 120 -26.13 -12.03 -5.47
N PRO A 121 -25.04 -11.60 -4.79
CA PRO A 121 -24.65 -10.21 -4.80
C PRO A 121 -24.23 -9.75 -6.21
N THR A 122 -24.67 -8.56 -6.59
CA THR A 122 -24.29 -7.90 -7.85
C THR A 122 -23.59 -6.55 -7.59
N GLN A 123 -23.73 -6.04 -6.37
CA GLN A 123 -23.21 -4.74 -5.94
C GLN A 123 -22.54 -4.86 -4.58
N TYR A 124 -21.63 -3.95 -4.29
CA TYR A 124 -21.00 -3.84 -2.98
C TYR A 124 -20.83 -2.39 -2.55
N PHE A 125 -20.81 -2.18 -1.26
CA PHE A 125 -20.51 -0.92 -0.62
C PHE A 125 -19.44 -1.15 0.46
N VAL A 126 -18.45 -0.26 0.54
CA VAL A 126 -17.41 -0.30 1.57
C VAL A 126 -17.70 0.75 2.61
N ASP A 127 -17.98 0.32 3.85
CA ASP A 127 -18.08 1.23 4.97
C ASP A 127 -16.71 1.37 5.65
N LYS A 128 -16.02 2.46 5.35
CA LYS A 128 -14.69 2.76 5.90
C LYS A 128 -14.71 3.01 7.42
N ASN A 129 -15.87 3.30 8.01
CA ASN A 129 -15.98 3.55 9.45
C ASN A 129 -16.02 2.25 10.25
N THR A 130 -16.58 1.20 9.68
CA THR A 130 -16.74 -0.11 10.35
C THR A 130 -15.81 -1.18 9.80
N GLY A 131 -15.01 -0.86 8.77
CA GLY A 131 -14.09 -1.82 8.15
C GLY A 131 -14.78 -3.02 7.51
N THR A 132 -15.98 -2.82 6.94
CA THR A 132 -16.75 -3.92 6.34
C THR A 132 -16.72 -3.90 4.83
N LEU A 133 -16.39 -5.05 4.27
CA LEU A 133 -16.51 -5.61 2.90
C LEU A 133 -15.47 -5.25 1.84
N GLN A 134 -15.07 -6.03 1.09
CA GLN A 134 -14.41 -7.10 0.28
C GLN A 134 -13.94 -6.56 -1.08
N ILE A 135 -12.95 -6.98 -1.71
CA ILE A 135 -11.96 -7.97 -2.10
C ILE A 135 -11.14 -7.45 -3.28
N VAL A 136 -10.09 -7.11 -3.21
CA VAL A 136 -8.79 -6.78 -3.74
C VAL A 136 -8.30 -5.64 -2.89
N LEU A 137 -7.38 -5.93 -2.03
CA LEU A 137 -7.01 -5.05 -0.95
C LEU A 137 -5.77 -4.26 -1.33
N TRP A 138 -5.82 -3.00 -1.08
CA TRP A 138 -4.65 -2.18 -0.91
C TRP A 138 -4.29 -2.20 0.59
N SER A 139 -3.18 -2.87 0.92
CA SER A 139 -2.73 -3.00 2.30
C SER A 139 -1.79 -1.87 2.72
N THR A 140 -1.72 -1.67 4.01
CA THR A 140 -0.70 -0.81 4.64
C THR A 140 0.61 -1.58 4.68
N PRO A 141 1.76 -1.00 4.28
CA PRO A 141 3.07 -1.56 4.60
C PRO A 141 3.21 -1.77 6.10
N ASP A 142 3.92 -2.83 6.50
CA ASP A 142 4.19 -3.10 7.90
C ASP A 142 4.96 -1.96 8.57
N ASP A 143 4.68 -1.71 9.84
CA ASP A 143 5.40 -0.70 10.59
C ASP A 143 6.84 -1.16 10.92
N ALA A 144 7.70 -0.19 11.23
CA ALA A 144 9.05 -0.48 11.67
C ALA A 144 9.00 -1.12 13.07
N GLU A 145 9.19 -2.44 13.15
CA GLU A 145 9.19 -3.19 14.38
C GLU A 145 10.33 -2.80 15.36
N THR A 146 10.29 -3.40 16.55
CA THR A 146 11.22 -3.07 17.63
C THR A 146 12.61 -3.67 17.42
N VAL A 147 12.74 -4.67 16.54
CA VAL A 147 14.00 -5.38 16.29
C VAL A 147 14.74 -4.72 15.11
N ALA A 148 15.95 -4.25 15.38
CA ALA A 148 16.79 -3.52 14.42
C ALA A 148 17.22 -4.34 13.18
N SER A 149 17.08 -5.67 13.25
CA SER A 149 17.45 -6.59 12.18
C SER A 149 16.31 -6.88 11.18
N ASN A 150 15.15 -6.26 11.34
CA ASN A 150 14.05 -6.44 10.41
C ASN A 150 14.24 -5.59 9.16
N ASN A 151 13.84 -6.14 8.01
CA ASN A 151 13.83 -5.42 6.76
C ASN A 151 12.63 -4.48 6.68
N ALA A 152 12.76 -3.40 5.91
CA ALA A 152 11.61 -2.57 5.57
C ALA A 152 10.68 -3.34 4.63
N ASP A 153 9.37 -3.26 4.88
CA ASP A 153 8.34 -3.84 4.00
C ASP A 153 8.14 -2.97 2.74
N VAL A 154 9.21 -2.83 1.98
CA VAL A 154 9.21 -2.13 0.69
C VAL A 154 10.13 -2.85 -0.30
N PRO A 155 9.82 -2.85 -1.60
CA PRO A 155 10.72 -3.40 -2.60
C PRO A 155 12.08 -2.71 -2.59
N ALA A 156 13.14 -3.45 -2.87
CA ALA A 156 14.53 -2.94 -2.83
C ALA A 156 14.74 -1.65 -3.66
N ARG A 157 14.01 -1.50 -4.77
CA ARG A 157 14.05 -0.28 -5.60
C ARG A 157 13.61 1.00 -4.86
N TYR A 158 12.81 0.86 -3.78
CA TYR A 158 12.34 1.99 -2.97
C TYR A 158 13.30 2.36 -1.84
N LEU A 159 14.28 1.51 -1.49
CA LEU A 159 15.19 1.74 -0.39
C LEU A 159 15.94 3.09 -0.47
N PRO A 160 16.50 3.51 -1.62
CA PRO A 160 17.12 4.82 -1.73
C PRO A 160 16.13 5.96 -1.47
N CYS A 161 14.92 5.84 -1.99
CA CYS A 161 13.86 6.83 -1.75
C CYS A 161 13.45 6.89 -0.28
N LEU A 162 13.30 5.74 0.38
CA LEU A 162 12.98 5.63 1.80
C LEU A 162 14.07 6.27 2.68
N THR A 163 15.33 6.02 2.37
CA THR A 163 16.48 6.60 3.09
C THR A 163 16.48 8.12 2.99
N TYR A 164 16.27 8.69 1.78
CA TYR A 164 16.20 10.15 1.61
C TYR A 164 14.94 10.76 2.21
N ALA A 165 13.81 10.08 2.20
CA ALA A 165 12.60 10.50 2.89
C ALA A 165 12.80 10.59 4.41
N LEU A 166 13.46 9.57 4.98
CA LEU A 166 13.82 9.55 6.39
C LEU A 166 14.83 10.64 6.72
N ALA A 167 15.88 10.80 5.90
CA ALA A 167 16.90 11.84 6.07
C ALA A 167 16.28 13.25 6.05
N TYR A 168 15.33 13.51 5.17
CA TYR A 168 14.59 14.77 5.14
C TYR A 168 13.84 15.03 6.46
N ASN A 169 13.11 14.03 6.95
CA ASN A 169 12.37 14.15 8.22
C ASN A 169 13.30 14.32 9.43
N LEU A 170 14.49 13.72 9.41
CA LEU A 170 15.49 13.88 10.46
C LEU A 170 16.18 15.25 10.38
N ALA A 171 16.56 15.69 9.18
CA ALA A 171 17.20 16.98 8.98
C ALA A 171 16.32 18.15 9.47
N CYS A 172 14.99 18.04 9.32
CA CYS A 172 14.07 19.04 9.86
C CYS A 172 14.07 19.13 11.40
N LYS A 173 14.60 18.11 12.10
CA LYS A 173 14.70 18.07 13.58
C LYS A 173 16.08 18.50 14.09
N ILE A 174 17.06 18.58 13.21
CA ILE A 174 18.47 18.81 13.54
C ILE A 174 18.86 20.22 13.06
N PRO A 175 19.11 21.18 13.97
CA PRO A 175 19.39 22.57 13.57
C PRO A 175 20.63 22.70 12.67
N GLU A 176 21.66 21.89 12.87
CA GLU A 176 22.92 21.89 12.12
C GLU A 176 22.71 21.42 10.67
N ALA A 177 21.66 20.65 10.41
CA ALA A 177 21.32 20.12 9.10
C ALA A 177 20.57 21.13 8.19
N ALA A 178 20.20 22.29 8.70
CA ALA A 178 19.34 23.25 8.02
C ALA A 178 19.81 23.61 6.59
N GLN A 179 21.13 23.72 6.37
CA GLN A 179 21.69 24.03 5.05
C GLN A 179 21.56 22.89 4.04
N ARG A 180 21.39 21.65 4.50
CA ARG A 180 21.27 20.45 3.65
C ARG A 180 19.83 20.15 3.25
N ILE A 181 18.84 20.67 3.97
CA ILE A 181 17.41 20.39 3.77
C ILE A 181 16.97 20.57 2.30
N PRO A 182 17.30 21.67 1.60
CA PRO A 182 16.86 21.84 0.22
C PRO A 182 17.40 20.77 -0.73
N MET A 183 18.68 20.40 -0.58
CA MET A 183 19.32 19.37 -1.39
C MET A 183 18.74 17.98 -1.11
N ILE A 184 18.55 17.64 0.15
CA ILE A 184 17.96 16.35 0.56
C ILE A 184 16.53 16.25 0.01
N LYS A 185 15.73 17.33 0.13
CA LYS A 185 14.37 17.36 -0.39
C LYS A 185 14.33 17.23 -1.91
N GLN A 186 15.17 17.95 -2.63
CA GLN A 186 15.24 17.83 -4.09
C GLN A 186 15.54 16.39 -4.51
N ARG A 187 16.55 15.78 -3.88
CA ARG A 187 16.92 14.39 -4.20
C ARG A 187 15.81 13.40 -3.84
N TYR A 188 15.12 13.60 -2.72
CA TYR A 188 13.95 12.81 -2.37
C TYR A 188 12.84 12.91 -3.44
N ASP A 189 12.52 14.13 -3.87
CA ASP A 189 11.47 14.37 -4.86
C ASP A 189 11.83 13.73 -6.23
N GLU A 190 13.11 13.78 -6.64
CA GLU A 190 13.61 13.10 -7.83
C GLU A 190 13.43 11.57 -7.73
N LEU A 191 13.93 10.98 -6.65
CA LEU A 191 13.84 9.53 -6.40
C LEU A 191 12.39 9.07 -6.30
N TRP A 192 11.53 9.85 -5.65
CA TRP A 192 10.10 9.56 -5.58
C TRP A 192 9.45 9.51 -6.96
N ASN A 193 9.73 10.48 -7.81
CA ASN A 193 9.19 10.51 -9.17
C ASN A 193 9.69 9.32 -10.01
N GLU A 194 10.98 9.00 -9.95
CA GLU A 194 11.57 7.85 -10.64
C GLU A 194 10.89 6.53 -10.23
N VAL A 195 10.71 6.30 -8.93
CA VAL A 195 10.15 5.06 -8.42
C VAL A 195 8.64 5.01 -8.67
N SER A 196 7.92 6.11 -8.46
CA SER A 196 6.49 6.22 -8.71
C SER A 196 6.14 5.97 -10.19
N ASP A 197 6.96 6.48 -11.13
CA ASP A 197 6.77 6.22 -12.56
C ASP A 197 7.06 4.77 -12.94
N ALA A 198 8.02 4.12 -12.25
CA ALA A 198 8.33 2.71 -12.46
C ALA A 198 7.28 1.76 -11.87
N ASP A 199 6.53 2.21 -10.87
CA ASP A 199 5.49 1.42 -10.17
C ASP A 199 4.11 1.48 -10.86
N ARG A 200 3.99 2.16 -11.98
CA ARG A 200 2.73 2.20 -12.73
C ARG A 200 2.46 0.87 -13.40
N GLU A 201 1.21 0.44 -13.39
CA GLU A 201 0.77 -0.70 -14.16
C GLU A 201 1.00 -0.46 -15.66
N ARG A 202 1.78 -1.35 -16.28
CA ARG A 202 2.11 -1.26 -17.72
C ARG A 202 1.09 -2.03 -18.58
N ALA A 203 -0.18 -1.95 -18.23
CA ALA A 203 -1.25 -2.54 -19.02
C ALA A 203 -1.64 -1.62 -20.19
N ALA A 204 -1.84 -2.21 -21.37
CA ALA A 204 -2.42 -1.49 -22.50
C ALA A 204 -3.91 -1.26 -22.24
N VAL A 205 -4.29 -0.02 -21.97
CA VAL A 205 -5.71 0.34 -21.83
C VAL A 205 -6.34 0.39 -23.22
N ARG A 206 -7.24 -0.55 -23.51
CA ARG A 206 -8.00 -0.58 -24.75
C ARG A 206 -9.46 -0.24 -24.46
N PHE A 207 -9.91 0.92 -24.91
CA PHE A 207 -11.33 1.28 -24.88
C PHE A 207 -12.06 0.53 -25.99
N VAL A 208 -12.87 -0.45 -25.63
CA VAL A 208 -13.78 -1.12 -26.56
C VAL A 208 -15.19 -0.67 -26.19
N PRO A 209 -15.97 -0.08 -27.13
CA PRO A 209 -17.35 0.26 -26.85
C PRO A 209 -18.12 -1.03 -26.50
N ASP A 210 -18.85 -1.02 -25.40
CA ASP A 210 -19.74 -2.12 -25.04
C ASP A 210 -21.00 -2.05 -25.92
N LEU A 211 -20.99 -2.82 -26.99
CA LEU A 211 -22.13 -2.92 -27.95
C LEU A 211 -23.31 -3.72 -27.39
N ALA A 212 -23.18 -4.34 -26.21
CA ALA A 212 -24.25 -5.14 -25.60
C ALA A 212 -25.39 -4.29 -25.03
N THR A 213 -25.19 -2.98 -24.86
CA THR A 213 -26.17 -2.05 -24.27
C THR A 213 -27.24 -1.59 -25.30
N TYR A 214 -27.12 -1.97 -26.58
CA TYR A 214 -28.05 -1.56 -27.68
C TYR A 214 -28.89 -2.71 -28.23
N ARG A 215 -29.34 -3.65 -27.38
CA ARG A 215 -30.34 -4.64 -27.77
C ARG A 215 -31.50 -4.66 -26.79
#